data_871a1f85de0fe7072ad25692360e59ca
#
_entry.id   871a1f85de0fe7072ad25692360e59ca
#
_cell.length_a   1.000
_cell.length_b   1.000
_cell.length_c   1.000
_cell.angle_alpha   90.00
_cell.angle_beta   90.00
_cell.angle_gamma   90.00
#
_symmetry.space_group_name_H-M   'P 1'
#
loop_
_entity.id
_entity.type
_entity.pdbx_description
1 polymer ?
#
loop_
_entity_poly.entity_id
_entity_poly.type
_entity_poly.pdbx_seq_one_letter_code
_entity_poly.pdbx_strand_id
1 'polypeptide(L)'
;MKNALLLTALLAVSATASAGFSENGQAPGYQNSVTRVSALRSVPDDSYVILEGYIERQVRHEHYIFRDASGRIEVEIDDDVWRGLNVTPRDKVRLEAEIDQEWRRTEVDVKSVTRIQ
;
A
#
# COMPACT_ATOMS: atom_id res chain seq x y z
N MET A 1 -2.58 -25.96 44.12
CA MET A 1 -2.61 -25.79 43.59
C MET A 1 -2.58 -25.38 42.68
N LYS A 2 -2.57 -25.30 42.38
CA LYS A 2 -2.52 -25.03 41.63
C LYS A 2 -2.84 -24.49 40.66
N ASN A 3 -2.99 -24.37 40.56
CA ASN A 3 -3.30 -23.89 39.70
C ASN A 3 -3.09 -23.16 38.89
N ALA A 4 -3.06 -23.02 38.82
CA ALA A 4 -2.81 -22.33 38.16
C ALA A 4 -2.74 -22.15 37.10
N LEU A 5 -2.82 -22.25 36.79
CA LEU A 5 -2.70 -22.02 35.85
C LEU A 5 -3.13 -21.63 34.95
N LEU A 6 -3.31 -21.56 34.83
CA LEU A 6 -3.67 -21.24 34.03
C LEU A 6 -3.74 -20.51 33.28
N LEU A 7 -3.82 -20.29 33.08
CA LEU A 7 -3.87 -19.59 32.49
C LEU A 7 -3.67 -19.14 31.61
N THR A 8 -3.69 -18.95 31.29
CA THR A 8 -3.21 -18.49 30.65
C THR A 8 -3.43 -18.39 29.56
N ALA A 9 -3.59 -18.55 29.22
CA ALA A 9 -3.70 -18.56 28.22
C ALA A 9 -4.25 -17.81 27.52
N LEU A 10 -4.48 -17.71 27.43
CA LEU A 10 -4.94 -17.11 26.82
C LEU A 10 -4.85 -16.39 26.09
N LEU A 11 -4.82 -16.22 25.96
CA LEU A 11 -4.68 -15.41 25.51
C LEU A 11 -4.50 -15.17 24.46
N ALA A 12 -4.20 -15.27 24.32
CA ALA A 12 -3.66 -15.08 23.35
C ALA A 12 -4.46 -14.86 22.38
N VAL A 13 -5.03 -15.25 22.24
CA VAL A 13 -5.74 -15.12 21.43
C VAL A 13 -6.06 -14.11 20.90
N SER A 14 -6.17 -13.66 21.20
CA SER A 14 -6.40 -12.67 20.83
C SER A 14 -6.19 -12.26 19.78
N ALA A 15 -5.67 -12.34 19.55
CA ALA A 15 -5.32 -11.86 18.57
C ALA A 15 -6.06 -11.81 17.59
N THR A 16 -6.73 -12.04 17.45
CA THR A 16 -7.29 -12.04 16.46
C THR A 16 -7.63 -11.01 15.90
N ALA A 17 -7.17 -10.63 15.16
CA ALA A 17 -7.41 -9.61 14.44
C ALA A 17 -8.65 -9.57 13.87
N SER A 18 -9.30 -8.56 13.79
CA SER A 18 -10.48 -8.47 13.08
C SER A 18 -10.25 -7.90 11.75
N ALA A 19 -10.96 -8.38 10.79
CA ALA A 19 -10.91 -7.86 9.46
C ALA A 19 -11.34 -6.42 9.47
N GLY A 20 -10.67 -5.59 8.76
CA GLY A 20 -11.08 -4.21 8.63
C GLY A 20 -10.55 -3.26 9.67
N PHE A 21 -9.91 -3.78 10.70
CA PHE A 21 -9.33 -2.91 11.71
C PHE A 21 -7.83 -3.10 11.78
N SER A 22 -7.11 -2.00 11.88
CA SER A 22 -5.66 -2.04 12.03
C SER A 22 -5.25 -0.95 12.99
N GLU A 23 -4.55 -1.32 14.02
CA GLU A 23 -4.02 -0.35 14.98
C GLU A 23 -2.99 0.56 14.34
N ASN A 24 -2.41 0.13 13.27
CA ASN A 24 -1.41 0.93 12.56
C ASN A 24 -2.04 1.88 11.55
N GLY A 25 -3.34 1.84 11.40
CA GLY A 25 -4.00 2.70 10.44
C GLY A 25 -3.91 2.24 9.00
N GLN A 26 -3.55 1.00 8.78
CA GLN A 26 -3.42 0.45 7.44
C GLN A 26 -4.49 -0.57 7.18
N ALA A 27 -4.89 -0.69 5.93
CA ALA A 27 -5.86 -1.71 5.55
C ALA A 27 -5.24 -3.09 5.69
N PRO A 28 -6.07 -4.11 5.97
CA PRO A 28 -5.57 -5.48 5.99
C PRO A 28 -4.91 -5.84 4.66
N GLY A 29 -3.83 -6.58 4.72
CA GLY A 29 -3.10 -7.02 3.55
C GLY A 29 -1.90 -6.17 3.20
N TYR A 30 -1.81 -4.96 3.74
CA TYR A 30 -0.66 -4.10 3.48
C TYR A 30 0.37 -4.28 4.58
N GLN A 31 1.63 -4.18 4.18
CA GLN A 31 2.73 -4.25 5.12
C GLN A 31 3.01 -2.90 5.71
N ASN A 32 3.68 -2.87 6.85
CA ASN A 32 4.02 -1.62 7.49
C ASN A 32 5.17 -0.88 6.80
N SER A 33 5.96 -1.57 6.01
CA SER A 33 7.14 -0.98 5.42
C SER A 33 6.84 -0.47 4.02
N VAL A 34 7.56 0.59 3.65
CA VAL A 34 7.45 1.20 2.32
C VAL A 34 8.28 0.37 1.35
N THR A 35 7.69 0.07 0.21
CA THR A 35 8.38 -0.62 -0.88
C THR A 35 8.90 0.42 -1.85
N ARG A 36 10.10 0.21 -2.38
CA ARG A 36 10.67 1.12 -3.37
C ARG A 36 10.22 0.71 -4.76
N VAL A 37 10.09 1.71 -5.62
CA VAL A 37 9.71 1.46 -7.02
C VAL A 37 10.63 0.41 -7.65
N SER A 38 11.94 0.51 -7.38
CA SER A 38 12.91 -0.41 -7.98
C SER A 38 12.73 -1.85 -7.55
N ALA A 39 11.98 -2.11 -6.49
CA ALA A 39 11.76 -3.47 -5.99
C ALA A 39 10.45 -4.07 -6.49
N LEU A 40 9.62 -3.30 -7.18
CA LEU A 40 8.26 -3.76 -7.49
C LEU A 40 8.23 -4.99 -8.40
N ARG A 41 9.22 -5.13 -9.29
CA ARG A 41 9.24 -6.29 -10.16
C ARG A 41 9.50 -7.60 -9.42
N SER A 42 10.02 -7.49 -8.20
CA SER A 42 10.38 -8.65 -7.40
C SER A 42 9.32 -9.05 -6.41
N VAL A 43 8.26 -8.25 -6.21
CA VAL A 43 7.23 -8.64 -5.26
C VAL A 43 6.35 -9.71 -5.91
N PRO A 44 5.78 -10.60 -5.10
CA PRO A 44 4.88 -11.62 -5.65
C PRO A 44 3.66 -11.00 -6.30
N ASP A 45 3.10 -11.71 -7.27
CA ASP A 45 1.82 -11.35 -7.86
C ASP A 45 0.76 -11.23 -6.77
N ASP A 46 -0.15 -10.29 -6.93
CA ASP A 46 -1.23 -10.02 -5.97
C ASP A 46 -0.75 -9.51 -4.62
N SER A 47 0.48 -9.00 -4.56
CA SER A 47 0.98 -8.37 -3.34
C SER A 47 0.33 -7.00 -3.13
N TYR A 48 0.23 -6.61 -1.87
CA TYR A 48 -0.16 -5.26 -1.49
C TYR A 48 1.07 -4.54 -0.97
N VAL A 49 1.30 -3.34 -1.49
CA VAL A 49 2.49 -2.57 -1.13
C VAL A 49 2.12 -1.14 -0.77
N ILE A 50 3.01 -0.50 -0.03
CA ILE A 50 2.94 0.93 0.26
C ILE A 50 4.08 1.59 -0.48
N LEU A 51 3.76 2.62 -1.25
CA LEU A 51 4.77 3.41 -1.96
C LEU A 51 4.71 4.83 -1.44
N GLU A 52 5.86 5.50 -1.33
CA GLU A 52 5.90 6.90 -0.95
C GLU A 52 6.77 7.66 -1.94
N GLY A 53 6.23 8.73 -2.47
CA GLY A 53 6.93 9.50 -3.46
C GLY A 53 6.04 10.55 -4.08
N TYR A 54 6.18 10.75 -5.38
CA TYR A 54 5.53 11.86 -6.07
C TYR A 54 4.88 11.39 -7.35
N ILE A 55 3.73 11.96 -7.66
CA ILE A 55 3.08 11.73 -8.93
C ILE A 55 3.59 12.80 -9.88
N GLU A 56 4.35 12.40 -10.88
CA GLU A 56 5.05 13.32 -11.75
C GLU A 56 4.13 13.95 -12.78
N ARG A 57 3.27 13.16 -13.38
CA ARG A 57 2.37 13.63 -14.41
C ARG A 57 1.35 12.55 -14.75
N GLN A 58 0.31 12.95 -15.42
CA GLN A 58 -0.68 12.05 -15.98
C GLN A 58 -0.28 11.74 -17.41
N VAL A 59 -0.34 10.47 -17.80
CA VAL A 59 0.00 10.08 -19.17
C VAL A 59 -1.23 9.74 -19.99
N ARG A 60 -2.32 9.36 -19.36
CA ARG A 60 -3.64 9.22 -19.98
C ARG A 60 -4.65 9.05 -18.86
N HIS A 61 -5.92 8.94 -19.20
CA HIS A 61 -6.97 8.86 -18.19
C HIS A 61 -6.66 7.75 -17.19
N GLU A 62 -6.62 8.10 -15.92
CA GLU A 62 -6.38 7.20 -14.78
C GLU A 62 -4.99 6.59 -14.74
N HIS A 63 -4.07 7.01 -15.61
CA HIS A 63 -2.69 6.51 -15.60
C HIS A 63 -1.71 7.65 -15.38
N TYR A 64 -0.78 7.42 -14.48
CA TYR A 64 0.14 8.45 -14.01
C TYR A 64 1.54 7.88 -13.89
N ILE A 65 2.53 8.75 -13.94
CA ILE A 65 3.91 8.36 -13.64
C ILE A 65 4.16 8.71 -12.18
N PHE A 66 4.56 7.71 -11.43
CA PHE A 66 4.93 7.86 -10.02
C PHE A 66 6.43 7.65 -9.90
N ARG A 67 7.06 8.45 -9.04
CA ARG A 67 8.49 8.31 -8.82
C ARG A 67 8.83 8.35 -7.35
N ASP A 68 9.92 7.66 -7.02
CA ASP A 68 10.59 7.85 -5.74
C ASP A 68 12.09 7.94 -6.04
N ALA A 69 12.92 7.91 -5.00
CA ALA A 69 14.36 8.03 -5.21
C ALA A 69 14.93 6.86 -6.00
N SER A 70 14.25 5.73 -6.05
CA SER A 70 14.76 4.52 -6.69
C SER A 70 14.35 4.37 -8.15
N GLY A 71 13.33 5.13 -8.61
CA GLY A 71 12.91 5.00 -10.01
C GLY A 71 11.51 5.53 -10.26
N ARG A 72 11.00 5.21 -11.44
CA ARG A 72 9.67 5.63 -11.90
C ARG A 72 8.91 4.42 -12.37
N ILE A 73 7.59 4.51 -12.24
CA ILE A 73 6.72 3.47 -12.75
C ILE A 73 5.38 4.08 -13.10
N GLU A 74 4.71 3.52 -14.09
CA GLU A 74 3.34 3.92 -14.41
C GLU A 74 2.40 3.24 -13.42
N VAL A 75 1.46 4.01 -12.88
CA VAL A 75 0.47 3.50 -11.93
C VAL A 75 -0.91 3.86 -12.44
N GLU A 76 -1.89 3.05 -12.05
CA GLU A 76 -3.28 3.32 -12.35
C GLU A 76 -3.96 3.81 -11.09
N ILE A 77 -4.63 4.96 -11.19
CA ILE A 77 -5.40 5.54 -10.09
C ILE A 77 -6.77 5.88 -10.65
N ASP A 78 -7.76 5.06 -10.34
CA ASP A 78 -9.11 5.32 -10.79
C ASP A 78 -9.59 6.66 -10.23
N ASP A 79 -10.47 7.31 -10.96
CA ASP A 79 -10.92 8.66 -10.58
C ASP A 79 -11.51 8.70 -9.19
N ASP A 80 -12.23 7.65 -8.78
CA ASP A 80 -12.87 7.65 -7.46
C ASP A 80 -11.90 7.36 -6.32
N VAL A 81 -10.71 6.90 -6.61
CA VAL A 81 -9.70 6.66 -5.59
C VAL A 81 -9.21 7.97 -4.98
N TRP A 82 -9.27 9.05 -5.74
CA TRP A 82 -8.79 10.35 -5.28
C TRP A 82 -9.62 10.92 -4.14
N ARG A 83 -10.90 10.63 -4.09
CA ARG A 83 -11.79 11.08 -3.02
C ARG A 83 -11.74 12.58 -2.78
N GLY A 84 -11.64 13.33 -3.86
CA GLY A 84 -11.58 14.79 -3.76
C GLY A 84 -10.23 15.36 -3.38
N LEU A 85 -9.23 14.53 -3.20
CA LEU A 85 -7.89 15.00 -2.89
C LEU A 85 -7.25 15.61 -4.13
N ASN A 86 -6.65 16.78 -3.97
CA ASN A 86 -5.89 17.41 -5.04
C ASN A 86 -4.41 17.38 -4.70
N VAL A 87 -3.59 16.89 -5.61
CA VAL A 87 -2.15 16.85 -5.40
C VAL A 87 -1.46 17.44 -6.61
N THR A 88 -0.26 17.94 -6.36
CA THR A 88 0.62 18.45 -7.41
C THR A 88 1.90 17.61 -7.42
N PRO A 89 2.74 17.74 -8.45
CA PRO A 89 4.00 17.00 -8.46
C PRO A 89 4.93 17.30 -7.32
N ARG A 90 4.67 18.35 -6.56
CA ARG A 90 5.50 18.71 -5.39
C ARG A 90 5.01 18.10 -4.10
N ASP A 91 3.83 17.51 -4.11
CA ASP A 91 3.25 16.92 -2.90
C ASP A 91 3.72 15.50 -2.76
N LYS A 92 4.29 15.19 -1.60
CA LYS A 92 4.66 13.82 -1.34
C LYS A 92 3.43 13.04 -0.93
N VAL A 93 3.25 11.88 -1.52
CA VAL A 93 2.06 11.06 -1.29
C VAL A 93 2.47 9.65 -0.90
N ARG A 94 1.55 9.02 -0.18
CA ARG A 94 1.61 7.59 0.08
C ARG A 94 0.53 6.93 -0.75
N LEU A 95 0.91 5.89 -1.46
CA LEU A 95 -0.01 5.07 -2.23
C LEU A 95 -0.10 3.71 -1.57
N GLU A 96 -1.31 3.21 -1.41
CA GLU A 96 -1.53 1.80 -1.11
C GLU A 96 -1.98 1.17 -2.41
N ALA A 97 -1.30 0.12 -2.83
CA ALA A 97 -1.52 -0.44 -4.15
C ALA A 97 -1.45 -1.94 -4.15
N GLU A 98 -2.17 -2.54 -5.08
CA GLU A 98 -2.09 -3.95 -5.37
C GLU A 98 -1.21 -4.14 -6.60
N ILE A 99 -0.31 -5.11 -6.55
CA ILE A 99 0.64 -5.37 -7.62
C ILE A 99 0.19 -6.59 -8.38
N ASP A 100 0.12 -6.43 -9.70
CA ASP A 100 -0.26 -7.48 -10.60
C ASP A 100 0.94 -7.76 -11.50
N GLN A 101 1.52 -8.95 -11.40
CA GLN A 101 2.69 -9.30 -12.20
C GLN A 101 2.21 -9.98 -13.47
N GLU A 102 2.25 -9.25 -14.56
CA GLU A 102 1.95 -9.80 -15.87
C GLU A 102 3.24 -10.22 -16.53
N TRP A 103 3.12 -11.05 -17.54
CA TRP A 103 4.29 -11.45 -18.27
C TRP A 103 5.01 -10.22 -18.80
N ARG A 104 6.24 -9.98 -18.33
CA ARG A 104 7.08 -8.86 -18.72
C ARG A 104 6.58 -7.50 -18.27
N ARG A 105 5.59 -7.45 -17.37
CA ARG A 105 5.07 -6.15 -16.94
C ARG A 105 4.56 -6.23 -15.53
N THR A 106 4.86 -5.18 -14.78
CA THR A 106 4.34 -5.00 -13.44
C THR A 106 3.27 -3.93 -13.50
N GLU A 107 2.06 -4.27 -13.07
CA GLU A 107 0.98 -3.30 -13.01
C GLU A 107 0.75 -2.91 -11.56
N VAL A 108 0.53 -1.61 -11.34
CA VAL A 108 0.35 -1.06 -10.01
C VAL A 108 -1.04 -0.44 -9.98
N ASP A 109 -1.95 -1.08 -9.25
CA ASP A 109 -3.33 -0.63 -9.13
C ASP A 109 -3.48 0.05 -7.79
N VAL A 110 -3.57 1.38 -7.80
CA VAL A 110 -3.58 2.17 -6.58
C VAL A 110 -4.96 2.14 -5.97
N LYS A 111 -5.02 1.79 -4.69
CA LYS A 111 -6.27 1.68 -3.95
C LYS A 111 -6.51 2.88 -3.04
N SER A 112 -5.47 3.59 -2.65
CA SER A 112 -5.65 4.82 -1.88
C SER A 112 -4.47 5.75 -2.10
N VAL A 113 -4.75 7.05 -1.99
CA VAL A 113 -3.75 8.11 -2.10
C VAL A 113 -3.91 9.01 -0.89
N THR A 114 -2.79 9.27 -0.21
CA THR A 114 -2.77 10.16 0.95
C THR A 114 -1.61 11.12 0.80
N ARG A 115 -1.87 12.42 1.03
CA ARG A 115 -0.78 13.38 1.04
C ARG A 115 -0.05 13.27 2.37
N ILE A 116 1.27 13.17 2.34
CA ILE A 116 2.07 13.08 3.55
C ILE A 116 3.04 14.24 3.70
N GLN A 117 3.14 15.07 2.68
CA GLN A 117 3.91 16.31 2.78
C GLN A 117 3.46 17.32 1.78
#